data_eaed36da8070080cfeea731daaedf856
#
_entry.id   eaed36da8070080cfeea731daaedf856
#
_cell.length_a   1.000
_cell.length_b   1.000
_cell.length_c   1.000
_cell.angle_alpha   90.00
_cell.angle_beta   90.00
_cell.angle_gamma   90.00
#
_symmetry.space_group_name_H-M   'P 1'
#
loop_
_entity.id
_entity.type
_entity.pdbx_description
1 polymer ?
#
loop_
_entity_poly.entity_id
_entity_poly.type
_entity_poly.pdbx_seq_one_letter_code
_entity_poly.pdbx_strand_id
1 'polypeptide(L)'
;MNLIELINNLDPVKNLKIGFLGQSGYVLKKDKTILLIDPYLSNYVEHPDGGNNAKMKRAFPPVVGPEEIHNIDAVLCTHTHVDHMDPWTLGAIDYPFK
;
A
#
# COMPACT_ATOMS: atom_id res chain seq x y z
N MET A 1 7.14 -1.16 -25.99
CA MET A 1 8.07 -0.32 -25.18
C MET A 1 8.65 -1.18 -24.08
N ASN A 2 9.97 -1.25 -23.98
CA ASN A 2 10.62 -1.98 -22.91
C ASN A 2 10.74 -1.10 -21.65
N LEU A 3 11.18 -1.67 -20.55
CA LEU A 3 11.26 -0.95 -19.26
C LEU A 3 12.21 0.25 -19.35
N ILE A 4 13.34 0.12 -20.05
CA ILE A 4 14.32 1.21 -20.18
C ILE A 4 13.72 2.38 -20.95
N GLU A 5 13.03 2.10 -22.05
CA GLU A 5 12.35 3.14 -22.82
C GLU A 5 11.27 3.83 -21.98
N LEU A 6 10.52 3.07 -21.21
CA LEU A 6 9.52 3.63 -20.31
C LEU A 6 10.14 4.58 -19.30
N ILE A 7 11.24 4.18 -18.65
CA ILE A 7 11.93 5.01 -17.67
C ILE A 7 12.49 6.27 -18.32
N ASN A 8 13.08 6.17 -19.50
CA ASN A 8 13.66 7.31 -20.19
C ASN A 8 12.61 8.30 -20.67
N ASN A 9 11.40 7.84 -20.94
CA ASN A 9 10.29 8.68 -21.39
C ASN A 9 9.46 9.26 -20.25
N LEU A 10 9.70 8.84 -19.01
CA LEU A 10 9.07 9.47 -17.87
C LEU A 10 9.60 10.89 -17.73
N ASP A 11 8.72 11.84 -17.56
CA ASP A 11 9.11 13.20 -17.24
C ASP A 11 9.99 13.19 -16.00
N PRO A 12 10.98 14.10 -15.92
CA PRO A 12 11.70 14.27 -14.66
C PRO A 12 10.69 14.41 -13.54
N VAL A 13 10.95 13.75 -12.44
CA VAL A 13 10.05 13.43 -11.34
C VAL A 13 9.55 14.71 -10.63
N LYS A 14 8.91 15.61 -11.36
CA LYS A 14 8.49 16.90 -10.77
C LYS A 14 7.36 16.75 -9.77
N ASN A 15 6.47 15.78 -9.97
CA ASN A 15 5.24 15.68 -9.18
C ASN A 15 5.01 14.29 -8.59
N LEU A 16 5.97 13.38 -8.74
CA LEU A 16 5.85 12.05 -8.14
C LEU A 16 6.32 12.10 -6.69
N LYS A 17 5.43 11.72 -5.80
CA LYS A 17 5.74 11.56 -4.38
C LYS A 17 5.61 10.10 -4.02
N ILE A 18 6.59 9.60 -3.25
CA ILE A 18 6.61 8.22 -2.79
C ILE A 18 6.68 8.26 -1.27
N GLY A 19 5.71 7.61 -0.62
CA GLY A 19 5.68 7.48 0.84
C GLY A 19 5.81 6.01 1.24
N PHE A 20 6.56 5.75 2.29
CA PHE A 20 6.68 4.42 2.86
C PHE A 20 5.61 4.23 3.93
N LEU A 21 4.83 3.15 3.80
CA LEU A 21 3.72 2.86 4.72
C LEU A 21 4.09 1.87 5.83
N GLY A 22 5.30 1.34 5.81
CA GLY A 22 5.71 0.27 6.71
C GLY A 22 5.58 -1.11 6.06
N GLN A 23 6.26 -2.11 6.61
CA GLN A 23 6.39 -3.44 6.01
C GLN A 23 6.92 -3.29 4.59
N SER A 24 6.14 -3.72 3.60
CA SER A 24 6.49 -3.58 2.19
C SER A 24 5.57 -2.59 1.47
N GLY A 25 4.86 -1.75 2.21
CA GLY A 25 3.83 -0.88 1.67
C GLY A 25 4.34 0.48 1.24
N TYR A 26 3.81 0.97 0.12
CA TYR A 26 4.15 2.27 -0.43
C TYR A 26 2.91 2.99 -0.93
N VAL A 27 2.93 4.30 -0.85
CA VAL A 27 1.98 5.17 -1.53
C VAL A 27 2.72 5.94 -2.60
N LEU A 28 2.15 5.99 -3.80
CA LEU A 28 2.66 6.76 -4.91
C LEU A 28 1.61 7.81 -5.26
N LYS A 29 2.03 9.05 -5.36
CA LYS A 29 1.15 10.15 -5.77
C LYS A 29 1.80 10.96 -6.86
N LYS A 30 1.09 11.10 -7.98
CA LYS A 30 1.47 12.01 -9.06
C LYS A 30 0.25 12.82 -9.44
N ASP A 31 0.34 14.16 -9.34
CA ASP A 31 -0.77 15.08 -9.54
C ASP A 31 -1.95 14.67 -8.63
N LYS A 32 -3.07 14.26 -9.20
CA LYS A 32 -4.24 13.81 -8.44
C LYS A 32 -4.37 12.30 -8.36
N THR A 33 -3.44 11.56 -8.96
CA THR A 33 -3.48 10.09 -8.97
C THR A 33 -2.76 9.53 -7.76
N ILE A 34 -3.42 8.64 -7.05
CA ILE A 34 -2.88 8.00 -5.85
C ILE A 34 -2.99 6.49 -5.99
N LEU A 35 -1.86 5.81 -5.85
CA LEU A 35 -1.78 4.35 -5.86
C LEU A 35 -1.20 3.85 -4.54
N LEU A 36 -1.72 2.74 -4.06
CA LEU A 36 -1.14 2.03 -2.91
C LEU A 36 -0.58 0.70 -3.40
N ILE A 37 0.58 0.34 -2.88
CA ILE A 37 1.21 -0.96 -3.16
C ILE A 37 1.41 -1.67 -1.83
N ASP A 38 0.88 -2.88 -1.73
CA ASP A 38 0.99 -3.74 -0.55
C ASP A 38 0.70 -3.01 0.77
N PRO A 39 -0.39 -2.25 0.89
CA PRO A 39 -0.65 -1.50 2.11
C PRO A 39 -0.99 -2.45 3.26
N TYR A 40 -0.16 -2.45 4.28
CA TYR A 40 -0.38 -3.20 5.52
C TYR A 40 -0.49 -2.19 6.67
N LEU A 41 -1.70 -1.79 6.99
CA LEU A 41 -1.98 -0.72 7.95
C LEU A 41 -2.75 -1.25 9.16
N SER A 42 -2.58 -2.52 9.47
CA SER A 42 -3.18 -3.20 10.61
C SER A 42 -2.13 -4.05 11.33
N ASN A 43 -2.56 -4.87 12.25
CA ASN A 43 -1.73 -5.90 12.87
C ASN A 43 -2.30 -7.30 12.58
N TYR A 44 -2.90 -7.47 11.43
CA TYR A 44 -3.61 -8.70 11.08
C TYR A 44 -2.72 -9.94 11.17
N VAL A 45 -1.44 -9.83 10.76
CA VAL A 45 -0.49 -10.95 10.81
C VAL A 45 -0.28 -11.45 12.24
N GLU A 46 -0.41 -10.57 13.22
CA GLU A 46 -0.26 -10.93 14.64
C GLU A 46 -1.53 -11.55 15.23
N HIS A 47 -2.66 -11.39 14.53
CA HIS A 47 -3.95 -11.92 14.96
C HIS A 47 -4.07 -13.40 14.59
N PRO A 48 -4.79 -14.22 15.38
CA PRO A 48 -5.00 -15.64 15.03
C PRO A 48 -5.51 -15.88 13.62
N ASP A 49 -6.42 -15.03 13.13
CA ASP A 49 -6.97 -15.14 11.76
C ASP A 49 -5.91 -14.86 10.69
N GLY A 50 -4.89 -14.09 11.02
CA GLY A 50 -3.80 -13.74 10.11
C GLY A 50 -2.53 -14.58 10.29
N GLY A 51 -2.63 -15.68 11.04
CA GLY A 51 -1.51 -16.59 11.23
C GLY A 51 -0.80 -16.46 12.59
N ASN A 52 -1.14 -15.46 13.39
CA ASN A 52 -0.57 -15.23 14.72
C ASN A 52 0.96 -15.33 14.72
N ASN A 53 1.61 -14.64 13.78
CA ASN A 53 3.04 -14.76 13.57
C ASN A 53 3.79 -13.70 14.37
N ALA A 54 4.30 -14.06 15.55
CA ALA A 54 5.03 -13.16 16.43
C ALA A 54 6.34 -12.65 15.82
N LYS A 55 6.89 -13.39 14.84
CA LYS A 55 8.13 -12.97 14.15
C LYS A 55 7.89 -11.81 13.18
N MET A 56 6.65 -11.59 12.80
CA MET A 56 6.26 -10.53 11.88
C MET A 56 5.55 -9.38 12.57
N LYS A 57 5.78 -9.24 13.86
CA LYS A 57 5.25 -8.10 14.61
C LYS A 57 5.73 -6.80 14.00
N ARG A 58 4.83 -5.83 13.90
CA ARG A 58 5.18 -4.52 13.36
C ARG A 58 6.29 -3.87 14.17
N ALA A 59 7.26 -3.28 13.46
CA ALA A 59 8.34 -2.53 14.09
C ALA A 59 7.85 -1.18 14.66
N PHE A 60 6.78 -0.64 14.09
CA PHE A 60 6.16 0.61 14.52
C PHE A 60 4.66 0.57 14.17
N PRO A 61 3.83 1.38 14.85
CA PRO A 61 2.41 1.45 14.53
C PRO A 61 2.16 1.91 13.09
N PRO A 62 1.00 1.57 12.50
CA PRO A 62 0.64 2.10 11.19
C PRO A 62 0.73 3.62 11.15
N VAL A 63 1.31 4.16 10.08
CA VAL A 63 1.49 5.61 9.94
C VAL A 63 0.17 6.35 9.74
N VAL A 64 -0.86 5.62 9.33
CA VAL A 64 -2.19 6.16 9.09
C VAL A 64 -3.19 5.02 9.28
N GLY A 65 -4.40 5.31 9.77
CA GLY A 65 -5.47 4.32 9.79
C GLY A 65 -6.00 4.11 8.37
N PRO A 66 -6.27 2.86 7.97
CA PRO A 66 -6.77 2.61 6.62
C PRO A 66 -8.10 3.32 6.33
N GLU A 67 -8.92 3.53 7.34
CA GLU A 67 -10.18 4.29 7.22
C GLU A 67 -9.97 5.77 6.92
N GLU A 68 -8.76 6.28 7.11
CA GLU A 68 -8.41 7.67 6.81
C GLU A 68 -7.96 7.87 5.36
N ILE A 69 -7.84 6.78 4.61
CA ILE A 69 -7.39 6.82 3.22
C ILE A 69 -8.60 7.00 2.30
N HIS A 70 -8.60 8.10 1.57
CA HIS A 70 -9.68 8.46 0.65
C HIS A 70 -9.12 8.81 -0.72
N ASN A 71 -9.98 8.74 -1.74
CA ASN A 71 -9.68 9.23 -3.09
C ASN A 71 -8.48 8.53 -3.73
N ILE A 72 -8.30 7.24 -3.45
CA ILE A 72 -7.27 6.46 -4.12
C ILE A 72 -7.79 5.92 -5.45
N ASP A 73 -6.90 5.78 -6.41
CA ASP A 73 -7.24 5.32 -7.75
C ASP A 73 -7.06 3.81 -7.90
N ALA A 74 -6.09 3.24 -7.21
CA ALA A 74 -5.88 1.80 -7.25
C ALA A 74 -5.07 1.30 -6.05
N VAL A 75 -5.25 0.03 -5.73
CA VAL A 75 -4.41 -0.70 -4.79
C VAL A 75 -3.84 -1.90 -5.54
N LEU A 76 -2.52 -2.06 -5.47
CA LEU A 76 -1.82 -3.16 -6.09
C LEU A 76 -1.26 -4.05 -4.98
N CYS A 77 -1.55 -5.34 -5.05
CA CYS A 77 -0.96 -6.32 -4.15
C CYS A 77 -0.04 -7.22 -4.97
N THR A 78 1.21 -7.32 -4.55
CA THR A 78 2.22 -8.09 -5.30
C THR A 78 1.96 -9.58 -5.22
N HIS A 79 1.40 -10.04 -4.10
CA HIS A 79 1.04 -11.44 -3.90
C HIS A 79 0.03 -11.55 -2.75
N THR A 80 -0.38 -12.77 -2.43
CA THR A 80 -1.51 -13.02 -1.52
C THR A 80 -1.14 -13.18 -0.05
N HIS A 81 0.13 -13.04 0.32
CA HIS A 81 0.51 -13.06 1.72
C HIS A 81 -0.20 -11.95 2.47
N VAL A 82 -0.61 -12.21 3.71
CA VAL A 82 -1.52 -11.33 4.44
C VAL A 82 -0.92 -9.99 4.85
N ASP A 83 0.41 -9.88 4.86
CA ASP A 83 1.10 -8.60 5.08
C ASP A 83 1.24 -7.77 3.79
N HIS A 84 0.81 -8.32 2.65
CA HIS A 84 0.76 -7.65 1.36
C HIS A 84 -0.68 -7.48 0.85
N MET A 85 -1.54 -8.44 1.15
CA MET A 85 -2.96 -8.41 0.84
C MET A 85 -3.74 -8.53 2.15
N ASP A 86 -3.69 -7.48 2.95
CA ASP A 86 -4.27 -7.43 4.29
C ASP A 86 -5.77 -7.17 4.21
N PRO A 87 -6.62 -8.13 4.60
CA PRO A 87 -8.06 -7.96 4.50
C PRO A 87 -8.59 -6.83 5.40
N TRP A 88 -7.93 -6.56 6.54
CA TRP A 88 -8.37 -5.49 7.43
C TRP A 88 -8.07 -4.10 6.84
N THR A 89 -6.91 -3.96 6.19
CA THR A 89 -6.57 -2.71 5.50
C THR A 89 -7.47 -2.52 4.27
N LEU A 90 -7.53 -3.53 3.41
CA LEU A 90 -8.28 -3.45 2.15
C LEU A 90 -9.78 -3.25 2.38
N GLY A 91 -10.33 -3.84 3.43
CA GLY A 91 -11.74 -3.71 3.76
C GLY A 91 -12.10 -2.35 4.35
N ALA A 92 -11.14 -1.63 4.92
CA ALA A 92 -11.37 -0.36 5.60
C ALA A 92 -11.12 0.87 4.72
N ILE A 93 -10.39 0.70 3.60
CA ILE A 93 -10.10 1.81 2.68
C ILE A 93 -11.39 2.25 1.99
N ASP A 94 -11.58 3.55 1.89
CA ASP A 94 -12.72 4.13 1.18
C ASP A 94 -12.39 4.28 -0.31
N TYR A 95 -12.93 3.37 -1.11
CA TYR A 95 -12.74 3.39 -2.56
C TYR A 95 -13.79 4.28 -3.22
N PRO A 96 -13.44 5.02 -4.27
CA PRO A 96 -14.41 5.80 -5.03
C PRO A 96 -15.37 4.93 -5.85
N PHE A 97 -15.07 3.66 -5.99
CA PHE A 97 -15.92 2.66 -6.65
C PHE A 97 -16.01 1.41 -5.77
N LYS A 98 -17.08 0.70 -5.88
CA LYS A 98 -17.32 -0.53 -5.12
C LYS A 98 -17.66 -1.68 -6.05
#